data_970def2f75a61a8d06f1b45970afdcbc
#
_entry.id   970def2f75a61a8d06f1b45970afdcbc
#
_cell.length_a   1.000
_cell.length_b   1.000
_cell.length_c   1.000
_cell.angle_alpha   90.00
_cell.angle_beta   90.00
_cell.angle_gamma   90.00
#
_symmetry.space_group_name_H-M   'P 1'
#
loop_
_entity.id
_entity.type
_entity.pdbx_description
1 polymer ?
#
loop_
_entity_poly.entity_id
_entity_poly.type
_entity_poly.pdbx_seq_one_letter_code
_entity_poly.pdbx_strand_id
1 'polypeptide(L)'
;ALGDRAGVATACGNLGNCFLNTGDYGRAISYFTEQYNMAKQMQVERGQANAALGMGVALRLEVRANVRGRAAGASELPGPPASASACSDDGVREAEKWLQTALDLGHTAARLHLARLAFDAGPEDTALAHLQDYLSWCVERGRNRCAGCYQTRGEDAQMLTCGGCRVARFCSADHQKMASKSVASGGSLLEGRHKDVCGVLGKWRQQVVKDGMSPDVLRADLLAFLRQ
;
A
#
# COMPACT_ATOMS: atom_id res chain seq x y z
N ALA A 1 0.81 10.76 -35.94
CA ALA A 1 1.46 10.98 -34.65
C ALA A 1 0.85 10.02 -33.66
N LEU A 2 1.54 8.93 -33.34
CA LEU A 2 1.22 8.10 -32.18
C LEU A 2 1.57 8.96 -30.97
N GLY A 3 0.55 9.57 -30.35
CA GLY A 3 0.75 10.34 -29.13
C GLY A 3 1.52 9.51 -28.09
N ASP A 4 2.30 10.16 -27.27
CA ASP A 4 3.08 9.54 -26.17
C ASP A 4 2.12 8.90 -25.16
N ARG A 5 1.63 7.70 -25.48
CA ARG A 5 0.70 6.93 -24.62
C ARG A 5 1.33 6.60 -23.26
N ALA A 6 2.65 6.40 -23.23
CA ALA A 6 3.36 6.10 -21.97
C ALA A 6 3.41 7.35 -21.09
N GLY A 7 3.67 8.52 -21.67
CA GLY A 7 3.59 9.79 -20.95
C GLY A 7 2.18 10.08 -20.42
N VAL A 8 1.15 9.85 -21.25
CA VAL A 8 -0.26 10.02 -20.83
C VAL A 8 -0.60 9.06 -19.67
N ALA A 9 -0.25 7.77 -19.77
CA ALA A 9 -0.49 6.81 -18.69
C ALA A 9 0.23 7.21 -17.39
N THR A 10 1.44 7.75 -17.49
CA THR A 10 2.18 8.27 -16.33
C THR A 10 1.49 9.50 -15.75
N ALA A 11 1.01 10.41 -16.59
CA ALA A 11 0.28 11.60 -16.14
C ALA A 11 -1.03 11.22 -15.42
N CYS A 12 -1.78 10.24 -15.95
CA CYS A 12 -2.96 9.70 -15.28
C CYS A 12 -2.63 9.14 -13.89
N GLY A 13 -1.55 8.36 -13.75
CA GLY A 13 -1.11 7.87 -12.47
C GLY A 13 -0.77 8.98 -11.46
N ASN A 14 -0.09 10.03 -11.93
CA ASN A 14 0.24 11.18 -11.10
C ASN A 14 -1.02 11.97 -10.67
N LEU A 15 -1.97 12.18 -11.57
CA LEU A 15 -3.26 12.81 -11.24
C LEU A 15 -4.06 11.95 -10.26
N GLY A 16 -4.11 10.63 -10.46
CA GLY A 16 -4.71 9.70 -9.51
C GLY A 16 -4.12 9.85 -8.10
N ASN A 17 -2.79 9.94 -8.00
CA ASN A 17 -2.11 10.19 -6.72
C ASN A 17 -2.46 11.56 -6.11
N CYS A 18 -2.56 12.61 -6.92
CA CYS A 18 -2.97 13.93 -6.44
C CYS A 18 -4.38 13.89 -5.84
N PHE A 19 -5.35 13.30 -6.55
CA PHE A 19 -6.72 13.17 -6.05
C PHE A 19 -6.82 12.24 -4.84
N LEU A 20 -6.05 11.16 -4.79
CA LEU A 20 -5.94 10.30 -3.62
C LEU A 20 -5.50 11.09 -2.38
N ASN A 21 -4.47 11.95 -2.52
CA ASN A 21 -3.94 12.76 -1.43
C ASN A 21 -4.91 13.88 -0.97
N THR A 22 -5.80 14.33 -1.84
CA THR A 22 -6.84 15.32 -1.50
C THR A 22 -8.14 14.69 -1.00
N GLY A 23 -8.22 13.34 -0.97
CA GLY A 23 -9.40 12.62 -0.50
C GLY A 23 -10.52 12.49 -1.54
N ASP A 24 -10.27 12.88 -2.78
CA ASP A 24 -11.22 12.69 -3.89
C ASP A 24 -11.03 11.29 -4.52
N TYR A 25 -11.54 10.29 -3.82
CA TYR A 25 -11.34 8.89 -4.18
C TYR A 25 -11.99 8.54 -5.52
N GLY A 26 -13.15 9.13 -5.85
CA GLY A 26 -13.85 8.89 -7.12
C GLY A 26 -13.02 9.32 -8.32
N ARG A 27 -12.46 10.54 -8.31
CA ARG A 27 -11.56 11.00 -9.37
C ARG A 27 -10.25 10.20 -9.40
N ALA A 28 -9.71 9.84 -8.24
CA ALA A 28 -8.51 9.00 -8.18
C ALA A 28 -8.73 7.65 -8.88
N ILE A 29 -9.84 6.96 -8.59
CA ILE A 29 -10.21 5.69 -9.24
C ILE A 29 -10.34 5.85 -10.75
N SER A 30 -11.00 6.91 -11.22
CA SER A 30 -11.14 7.17 -12.66
C SER A 30 -9.79 7.29 -13.37
N TYR A 31 -8.86 8.07 -12.83
CA TYR A 31 -7.52 8.23 -13.41
C TYR A 31 -6.68 6.95 -13.33
N PHE A 32 -6.75 6.19 -12.24
CA PHE A 32 -6.06 4.91 -12.16
C PHE A 32 -6.66 3.87 -13.13
N THR A 33 -7.98 3.92 -13.38
CA THR A 33 -8.63 3.06 -14.38
C THR A 33 -8.12 3.37 -15.79
N GLU A 34 -7.98 4.65 -16.13
CA GLU A 34 -7.40 5.06 -17.42
C GLU A 34 -5.94 4.59 -17.53
N GLN A 35 -5.15 4.79 -16.49
CA GLN A 35 -3.77 4.29 -16.44
C GLN A 35 -3.71 2.78 -16.65
N TYR A 36 -4.56 2.02 -15.95
CA TYR A 36 -4.63 0.56 -16.06
C TYR A 36 -4.94 0.11 -17.47
N ASN A 37 -5.96 0.72 -18.10
CA ASN A 37 -6.38 0.38 -19.45
C ASN A 37 -5.29 0.67 -20.48
N MET A 38 -4.61 1.83 -20.39
CA MET A 38 -3.49 2.16 -21.25
C MET A 38 -2.31 1.20 -21.04
N ALA A 39 -1.95 0.90 -19.79
CA ALA A 39 -0.87 -0.03 -19.47
C ALA A 39 -1.19 -1.45 -19.99
N LYS A 40 -2.47 -1.87 -19.93
CA LYS A 40 -2.92 -3.15 -20.46
C LYS A 40 -2.81 -3.19 -21.99
N GLN A 41 -3.21 -2.12 -22.70
CA GLN A 41 -3.07 -2.03 -24.14
C GLN A 41 -1.60 -2.05 -24.59
N MET A 42 -0.70 -1.46 -23.79
CA MET A 42 0.74 -1.44 -24.05
C MET A 42 1.47 -2.69 -23.53
N GLN A 43 0.77 -3.61 -22.88
CA GLN A 43 1.34 -4.81 -22.24
C GLN A 43 2.43 -4.49 -21.19
N VAL A 44 2.29 -3.37 -20.48
CA VAL A 44 3.22 -2.93 -19.44
C VAL A 44 2.72 -3.38 -18.06
N GLU A 45 3.11 -4.59 -17.63
CA GLU A 45 2.67 -5.20 -16.37
C GLU A 45 2.90 -4.30 -15.15
N ARG A 46 4.05 -3.63 -15.08
CA ARG A 46 4.35 -2.71 -13.98
C ARG A 46 3.37 -1.54 -13.93
N GLY A 47 2.94 -1.01 -15.08
CA GLY A 47 1.92 0.04 -15.18
C GLY A 47 0.57 -0.44 -14.67
N GLN A 48 0.20 -1.67 -15.05
CA GLN A 48 -1.02 -2.32 -14.58
C GLN A 48 -0.99 -2.53 -13.06
N ALA A 49 0.13 -3.05 -12.54
CA ALA A 49 0.31 -3.30 -11.11
C ALA A 49 0.20 -2.01 -10.27
N ASN A 50 0.83 -0.91 -10.72
CA ASN A 50 0.76 0.39 -10.06
C ASN A 50 -0.66 0.96 -10.07
N ALA A 51 -1.36 0.88 -11.20
CA ALA A 51 -2.72 1.37 -11.33
C ALA A 51 -3.71 0.54 -10.50
N ALA A 52 -3.58 -0.80 -10.50
CA ALA A 52 -4.38 -1.70 -9.68
C ALA A 52 -4.19 -1.41 -8.18
N LEU A 53 -2.94 -1.18 -7.74
CA LEU A 53 -2.67 -0.74 -6.37
C LEU A 53 -3.38 0.59 -6.07
N GLY A 54 -3.29 1.56 -6.98
CA GLY A 54 -3.93 2.86 -6.83
C GLY A 54 -5.43 2.77 -6.63
N MET A 55 -6.11 1.97 -7.46
CA MET A 55 -7.54 1.71 -7.33
C MET A 55 -7.88 1.04 -6.00
N GLY A 56 -7.17 -0.03 -5.64
CA GLY A 56 -7.40 -0.75 -4.38
C GLY A 56 -7.19 0.13 -3.15
N VAL A 57 -6.18 1.00 -3.16
CA VAL A 57 -5.93 1.95 -2.06
C VAL A 57 -7.00 3.03 -1.99
N ALA A 58 -7.47 3.57 -3.13
CA ALA A 58 -8.51 4.59 -3.17
C ALA A 58 -9.83 4.02 -2.60
N LEU A 59 -10.25 2.84 -3.05
CA LEU A 59 -11.43 2.14 -2.55
C LEU A 59 -11.30 1.84 -1.04
N ARG A 60 -10.15 1.36 -0.57
CA ARG A 60 -9.93 1.12 0.87
C ARG A 60 -10.07 2.39 1.69
N LEU A 61 -9.52 3.51 1.23
CA LEU A 61 -9.61 4.78 1.94
C LEU A 61 -11.04 5.31 1.96
N GLU A 62 -11.81 5.11 0.89
CA GLU A 62 -13.23 5.40 0.84
C GLU A 62 -14.02 4.56 1.85
N VAL A 63 -13.78 3.24 1.92
CA VAL A 63 -14.35 2.35 2.94
C VAL A 63 -14.02 2.86 4.35
N ARG A 64 -12.75 3.16 4.62
CA ARG A 64 -12.31 3.68 5.93
C ARG A 64 -13.00 5.00 6.29
N ALA A 65 -13.15 5.93 5.36
CA ALA A 65 -13.83 7.20 5.58
C ALA A 65 -15.30 6.98 5.95
N ASN A 66 -15.97 6.08 5.25
CA ASN A 66 -17.36 5.73 5.49
C ASN A 66 -17.59 5.04 6.84
N VAL A 67 -16.72 4.10 7.22
CA VAL A 67 -16.76 3.44 8.54
C VAL A 67 -16.58 4.48 9.66
N ARG A 68 -15.60 5.38 9.52
CA ARG A 68 -15.36 6.45 10.52
C ARG A 68 -16.49 7.46 10.59
N GLY A 69 -17.05 7.87 9.45
CA GLY A 69 -18.20 8.78 9.40
C GLY A 69 -19.41 8.22 10.15
N ARG A 70 -19.71 6.93 9.99
CA ARG A 70 -20.79 6.24 10.72
C ARG A 70 -20.53 6.18 12.23
N ALA A 71 -19.30 5.88 12.65
CA ALA A 71 -18.92 5.79 14.05
C ALA A 71 -19.00 7.16 14.77
N ALA A 72 -18.78 8.27 14.03
CA ALA A 72 -18.84 9.63 14.57
C ALA A 72 -20.27 10.20 14.67
N GLY A 73 -21.31 9.45 14.26
CA GLY A 73 -22.69 9.93 14.28
C GLY A 73 -22.93 11.16 13.40
N ALA A 74 -22.09 11.36 12.37
CA ALA A 74 -22.18 12.49 11.47
C ALA A 74 -23.47 12.40 10.65
N SER A 75 -24.47 13.18 11.09
CA SER A 75 -25.61 13.61 10.31
C SER A 75 -25.10 14.20 8.99
N GLU A 76 -25.66 13.72 7.90
CA GLU A 76 -25.47 14.12 6.51
C GLU A 76 -24.97 15.55 6.30
N LEU A 77 -23.65 15.73 6.16
CA LEU A 77 -23.13 16.89 5.47
C LEU A 77 -23.23 16.59 3.96
N PRO A 78 -23.83 17.51 3.16
CA PRO A 78 -23.92 17.32 1.71
C PRO A 78 -22.54 17.49 1.09
N GLY A 79 -21.79 16.39 1.07
CA GLY A 79 -20.60 16.22 0.22
C GLY A 79 -21.06 15.68 -1.14
N PRO A 80 -20.21 15.79 -2.19
CA PRO A 80 -20.51 15.14 -3.47
C PRO A 80 -20.85 13.67 -3.21
N PRO A 81 -21.81 13.07 -3.93
CA PRO A 81 -22.26 11.73 -3.67
C PRO A 81 -21.08 10.76 -3.78
N ALA A 82 -20.56 10.34 -2.62
CA ALA A 82 -19.75 9.14 -2.56
C ALA A 82 -20.63 8.06 -3.19
N SER A 83 -20.09 7.37 -4.21
CA SER A 83 -20.86 6.31 -4.88
C SER A 83 -21.44 5.40 -3.80
N ALA A 84 -22.75 5.20 -3.79
CA ALA A 84 -23.48 4.50 -2.73
C ALA A 84 -23.01 3.03 -2.50
N SER A 85 -22.08 2.56 -3.34
CA SER A 85 -21.49 1.21 -3.29
C SER A 85 -20.38 1.03 -2.24
N ALA A 86 -19.69 2.10 -1.82
CA ALA A 86 -18.47 1.98 -1.02
C ALA A 86 -18.68 1.60 0.47
N CYS A 87 -19.93 1.50 0.94
CA CYS A 87 -20.26 1.06 2.30
C CYS A 87 -20.90 -0.33 2.37
N SER A 88 -21.04 -0.98 1.21
CA SER A 88 -21.52 -2.34 1.10
C SER A 88 -20.33 -3.31 1.13
N ASP A 89 -20.61 -4.58 1.46
CA ASP A 89 -19.66 -5.67 1.26
C ASP A 89 -19.04 -5.66 -0.16
N ASP A 90 -19.70 -5.02 -1.12
CA ASP A 90 -19.24 -4.87 -2.50
C ASP A 90 -18.02 -3.95 -2.61
N GLY A 91 -18.00 -2.81 -1.91
CA GLY A 91 -16.85 -1.90 -1.92
C GLY A 91 -15.60 -2.53 -1.31
N VAL A 92 -15.76 -3.30 -0.23
CA VAL A 92 -14.65 -4.05 0.39
C VAL A 92 -14.13 -5.11 -0.58
N ARG A 93 -15.02 -5.90 -1.18
CA ARG A 93 -14.67 -6.94 -2.16
C ARG A 93 -13.98 -6.36 -3.39
N GLU A 94 -14.41 -5.21 -3.87
CA GLU A 94 -13.78 -4.55 -5.02
C GLU A 94 -12.38 -4.04 -4.67
N ALA A 95 -12.20 -3.43 -3.48
CA ALA A 95 -10.89 -3.03 -3.00
C ALA A 95 -9.93 -4.23 -2.86
N GLU A 96 -10.41 -5.32 -2.26
CA GLU A 96 -9.65 -6.56 -2.12
C GLU A 96 -9.23 -7.13 -3.49
N LYS A 97 -10.15 -7.21 -4.44
CA LYS A 97 -9.90 -7.66 -5.81
C LYS A 97 -8.78 -6.86 -6.48
N TRP A 98 -8.80 -5.54 -6.39
CA TRP A 98 -7.77 -4.70 -7.00
C TRP A 98 -6.43 -4.81 -6.29
N LEU A 99 -6.43 -4.91 -4.95
CA LEU A 99 -5.21 -5.17 -4.19
C LEU A 99 -4.61 -6.55 -4.51
N GLN A 100 -5.45 -7.57 -4.65
CA GLN A 100 -5.00 -8.90 -5.07
C GLN A 100 -4.45 -8.87 -6.51
N THR A 101 -5.13 -8.20 -7.44
CA THR A 101 -4.62 -8.00 -8.81
C THR A 101 -3.24 -7.32 -8.83
N ALA A 102 -3.04 -6.29 -8.00
CA ALA A 102 -1.74 -5.65 -7.87
C ALA A 102 -0.67 -6.61 -7.33
N LEU A 103 -1.03 -7.47 -6.37
CA LEU A 103 -0.14 -8.47 -5.79
C LEU A 103 0.26 -9.54 -6.82
N ASP A 104 -0.70 -10.05 -7.60
CA ASP A 104 -0.49 -11.05 -8.66
C ASP A 104 0.43 -10.50 -9.76
N LEU A 105 0.32 -9.20 -10.05
CA LEU A 105 1.23 -8.47 -10.94
C LEU A 105 2.57 -8.07 -10.27
N GLY A 106 2.85 -8.59 -9.07
CA GLY A 106 4.12 -8.43 -8.37
C GLY A 106 4.26 -7.15 -7.53
N HIS A 107 3.19 -6.37 -7.32
CA HIS A 107 3.26 -5.17 -6.48
C HIS A 107 3.11 -5.50 -4.99
N THR A 108 4.20 -5.81 -4.34
CA THR A 108 4.24 -6.35 -2.97
C THR A 108 3.70 -5.41 -1.87
N ALA A 109 3.63 -4.10 -2.11
CA ALA A 109 3.00 -3.16 -1.17
C ALA A 109 1.49 -3.46 -0.97
N ALA A 110 0.85 -4.14 -1.92
CA ALA A 110 -0.54 -4.56 -1.81
C ALA A 110 -0.81 -5.43 -0.57
N ARG A 111 0.17 -6.24 -0.12
CA ARG A 111 0.06 -7.05 1.12
C ARG A 111 -0.26 -6.20 2.35
N LEU A 112 0.43 -5.06 2.50
CA LEU A 112 0.18 -4.15 3.61
C LEU A 112 -1.20 -3.49 3.51
N HIS A 113 -1.63 -3.18 2.29
CA HIS A 113 -2.95 -2.58 2.07
C HIS A 113 -4.09 -3.59 2.27
N LEU A 114 -3.88 -4.88 1.97
CA LEU A 114 -4.81 -5.96 2.31
C LEU A 114 -4.96 -6.09 3.84
N ALA A 115 -3.85 -6.05 4.59
CA ALA A 115 -3.91 -6.06 6.05
C ALA A 115 -4.70 -4.86 6.61
N ARG A 116 -4.48 -3.69 6.05
CA ARG A 116 -5.22 -2.47 6.44
C ARG A 116 -6.69 -2.51 6.04
N LEU A 117 -7.03 -3.05 4.86
CA LEU A 117 -8.42 -3.23 4.43
C LEU A 117 -9.17 -4.18 5.37
N ALA A 118 -8.56 -5.33 5.67
CA ALA A 118 -9.13 -6.29 6.61
C ALA A 118 -9.30 -5.69 8.02
N PHE A 119 -8.40 -4.80 8.46
CA PHE A 119 -8.52 -4.08 9.72
C PHE A 119 -9.66 -3.04 9.71
N ASP A 120 -9.80 -2.30 8.58
CA ASP A 120 -10.83 -1.25 8.45
C ASP A 120 -12.26 -1.83 8.34
N ALA A 121 -12.43 -3.04 7.79
CA ALA A 121 -13.73 -3.58 7.40
C ALA A 121 -14.02 -5.06 7.76
N GLY A 122 -13.06 -5.74 8.40
CA GLY A 122 -13.15 -7.17 8.69
C GLY A 122 -12.72 -7.56 10.10
N PRO A 123 -12.60 -8.87 10.36
CA PRO A 123 -12.13 -9.38 11.64
C PRO A 123 -10.66 -9.03 11.89
N GLU A 124 -10.33 -8.64 13.12
CA GLU A 124 -8.95 -8.33 13.52
C GLU A 124 -7.98 -9.48 13.24
N ASP A 125 -8.41 -10.73 13.39
CA ASP A 125 -7.55 -11.90 13.15
C ASP A 125 -7.15 -12.03 11.69
N THR A 126 -8.04 -11.71 10.74
CA THR A 126 -7.73 -11.66 9.30
C THR A 126 -6.72 -10.56 9.01
N ALA A 127 -6.91 -9.38 9.60
CA ALA A 127 -5.98 -8.27 9.45
C ALA A 127 -4.58 -8.61 9.98
N LEU A 128 -4.51 -9.28 11.13
CA LEU A 128 -3.25 -9.75 11.72
C LEU A 128 -2.58 -10.80 10.84
N ALA A 129 -3.33 -11.76 10.29
CA ALA A 129 -2.78 -12.77 9.39
C ALA A 129 -2.14 -12.15 8.14
N HIS A 130 -2.80 -11.19 7.49
CA HIS A 130 -2.24 -10.46 6.34
C HIS A 130 -1.01 -9.63 6.73
N LEU A 131 -1.00 -9.00 7.90
CA LEU A 131 0.16 -8.23 8.37
C LEU A 131 1.34 -9.13 8.68
N GLN A 132 1.11 -10.27 9.31
CA GLN A 132 2.14 -11.28 9.58
C GLN A 132 2.75 -11.83 8.29
N ASP A 133 1.92 -12.13 7.27
CA ASP A 133 2.41 -12.53 5.94
C ASP A 133 3.28 -11.43 5.30
N TYR A 134 2.86 -10.18 5.39
CA TYR A 134 3.67 -9.05 4.90
C TYR A 134 5.02 -8.93 5.61
N LEU A 135 5.04 -9.03 6.95
CA LEU A 135 6.26 -8.91 7.73
C LEU A 135 7.22 -10.08 7.48
N SER A 136 6.70 -11.31 7.41
CA SER A 136 7.47 -12.51 7.06
C SER A 136 8.06 -12.38 5.66
N TRP A 137 7.25 -11.95 4.68
CA TRP A 137 7.72 -11.69 3.33
C TRP A 137 8.87 -10.67 3.30
N CYS A 138 8.76 -9.58 4.06
CA CYS A 138 9.82 -8.56 4.14
C CYS A 138 11.15 -9.15 4.64
N VAL A 139 11.10 -10.04 5.65
CA VAL A 139 12.30 -10.66 6.22
C VAL A 139 12.91 -11.71 5.29
N GLU A 140 12.09 -12.55 4.69
CA GLU A 140 12.53 -13.70 3.90
C GLU A 140 12.93 -13.32 2.47
N ARG A 141 12.10 -12.52 1.78
CA ARG A 141 12.20 -12.22 0.36
C ARG A 141 12.55 -10.78 0.02
N GLY A 142 12.46 -9.87 0.98
CA GLY A 142 12.76 -8.45 0.79
C GLY A 142 14.24 -8.12 0.63
N ARG A 143 15.15 -9.10 0.72
CA ARG A 143 16.61 -8.90 0.81
C ARG A 143 17.19 -8.18 -0.41
N ASN A 144 16.70 -8.46 -1.62
CA ASN A 144 17.23 -7.92 -2.86
C ASN A 144 16.39 -6.76 -3.41
N ARG A 145 15.40 -6.27 -2.65
CA ARG A 145 14.52 -5.20 -3.07
C ARG A 145 14.82 -3.90 -2.30
N CYS A 146 14.93 -2.81 -3.03
CA CYS A 146 15.11 -1.50 -2.43
C CYS A 146 13.79 -0.99 -1.84
N ALA A 147 13.77 -0.67 -0.54
CA ALA A 147 12.60 -0.11 0.13
C ALA A 147 12.32 1.37 -0.23
N GLY A 148 13.17 2.01 -1.02
CA GLY A 148 12.98 3.38 -1.49
C GLY A 148 12.44 3.47 -2.91
N CYS A 149 12.98 2.67 -3.85
CA CYS A 149 12.53 2.67 -5.25
C CYS A 149 11.83 1.39 -5.69
N TYR A 150 11.68 0.43 -4.79
CA TYR A 150 11.02 -0.87 -4.99
C TYR A 150 11.59 -1.73 -6.15
N GLN A 151 12.76 -1.36 -6.66
CA GLN A 151 13.46 -2.14 -7.69
C GLN A 151 14.14 -3.35 -7.06
N THR A 152 14.01 -4.52 -7.69
CA THR A 152 14.81 -5.69 -7.37
C THR A 152 16.21 -5.50 -7.94
N ARG A 153 17.22 -5.87 -7.19
CA ARG A 153 18.63 -5.85 -7.57
C ARG A 153 19.17 -7.27 -7.68
N GLY A 154 20.27 -7.45 -8.40
CA GLY A 154 20.96 -8.73 -8.45
C GLY A 154 21.39 -9.20 -7.04
N GLU A 155 21.60 -10.50 -6.87
CA GLU A 155 21.96 -11.09 -5.58
C GLU A 155 23.26 -10.51 -5.02
N ASP A 156 24.21 -10.14 -5.88
CA ASP A 156 25.51 -9.56 -5.52
C ASP A 156 25.48 -8.04 -5.31
N ALA A 157 24.33 -7.39 -5.45
CA ALA A 157 24.25 -5.95 -5.31
C ALA A 157 24.48 -5.51 -3.86
N GLN A 158 25.48 -4.66 -3.66
CA GLN A 158 25.69 -4.02 -2.35
C GLN A 158 24.53 -3.09 -2.02
N MET A 159 23.80 -3.40 -0.96
CA MET A 159 22.67 -2.62 -0.50
C MET A 159 22.89 -2.14 0.92
N LEU A 160 22.52 -0.88 1.16
CA LEU A 160 22.51 -0.30 2.51
C LEU A 160 21.40 -0.93 3.33
N THR A 161 21.69 -1.31 4.56
CA THR A 161 20.71 -1.89 5.50
C THR A 161 20.19 -0.81 6.44
N CYS A 162 18.89 -0.81 6.72
CA CYS A 162 18.32 0.06 7.74
C CYS A 162 18.91 -0.25 9.11
N GLY A 163 19.46 0.78 9.79
CA GLY A 163 20.04 0.63 11.13
C GLY A 163 18.99 0.29 12.21
N GLY A 164 17.74 0.68 12.04
CA GLY A 164 16.65 0.42 12.98
C GLY A 164 16.14 -1.03 12.90
N CYS A 165 15.41 -1.38 11.85
CA CYS A 165 14.84 -2.73 11.74
C CYS A 165 15.85 -3.81 11.31
N ARG A 166 16.95 -3.44 10.68
CA ARG A 166 17.95 -4.34 10.06
C ARG A 166 17.37 -5.32 9.01
N VAL A 167 16.22 -5.00 8.46
CA VAL A 167 15.51 -5.78 7.42
C VAL A 167 15.51 -5.04 6.10
N ALA A 168 14.99 -3.81 6.09
CA ALA A 168 14.88 -3.02 4.88
C ALA A 168 16.25 -2.72 4.27
N ARG A 169 16.32 -2.83 2.95
CA ARG A 169 17.51 -2.60 2.14
C ARG A 169 17.30 -1.43 1.20
N PHE A 170 18.36 -0.70 0.90
CA PHE A 170 18.32 0.49 0.02
C PHE A 170 19.48 0.42 -0.96
N CYS A 171 19.23 0.69 -2.23
CA CYS A 171 20.30 0.68 -3.25
C CYS A 171 21.14 1.96 -3.26
N SER A 172 20.72 3.00 -2.53
CA SER A 172 21.49 4.24 -2.34
C SER A 172 21.05 4.96 -1.05
N ALA A 173 21.90 5.88 -0.58
CA ALA A 173 21.58 6.75 0.56
C ALA A 173 20.39 7.68 0.27
N ASP A 174 20.19 8.09 -0.98
CA ASP A 174 19.06 8.92 -1.36
C ASP A 174 17.74 8.16 -1.25
N HIS A 175 17.70 6.90 -1.67
CA HIS A 175 16.53 6.05 -1.48
C HIS A 175 16.24 5.75 -0.01
N GLN A 176 17.27 5.65 0.82
CA GLN A 176 17.09 5.55 2.27
C GLN A 176 16.48 6.84 2.87
N LYS A 177 16.96 8.01 2.44
CA LYS A 177 16.40 9.30 2.83
C LYS A 177 14.96 9.47 2.35
N MET A 178 14.65 9.08 1.09
CA MET A 178 13.29 9.12 0.55
C MET A 178 12.32 8.26 1.36
N ALA A 179 12.69 7.05 1.70
CA ALA A 179 11.88 6.13 2.48
C ALA A 179 11.66 6.61 3.94
N SER A 180 12.45 7.56 4.41
CA SER A 180 12.36 8.17 5.75
C SER A 180 11.55 9.48 5.78
N LYS A 181 11.26 10.09 4.61
CA LYS A 181 10.53 11.37 4.53
C LYS A 181 9.04 11.19 4.77
N SER A 182 8.38 12.25 5.27
CA SER A 182 6.94 12.25 5.52
C SER A 182 6.14 12.47 4.23
N VAL A 183 4.86 12.06 4.20
CA VAL A 183 3.94 12.27 3.06
C VAL A 183 3.80 13.75 2.70
N ALA A 184 3.91 14.66 3.69
CA ALA A 184 3.88 16.10 3.46
C ALA A 184 4.95 16.60 2.46
N SER A 185 5.98 15.80 2.18
CA SER A 185 7.06 16.10 1.23
C SER A 185 6.94 15.34 -0.11
N GLY A 186 5.73 14.92 -0.52
CA GLY A 186 5.46 14.34 -1.84
C GLY A 186 5.62 12.81 -1.93
N GLY A 187 5.65 12.10 -0.81
CA GLY A 187 5.58 10.63 -0.79
C GLY A 187 4.17 10.14 -1.12
N SER A 188 4.05 9.13 -1.97
CA SER A 188 2.77 8.52 -2.32
C SER A 188 2.15 7.73 -1.16
N LEU A 189 0.85 7.89 -0.94
CA LEU A 189 0.07 7.04 -0.02
C LEU A 189 0.04 5.57 -0.44
N LEU A 190 0.37 5.28 -1.71
CA LEU A 190 0.36 3.94 -2.28
C LEU A 190 1.48 3.04 -1.74
N GLU A 191 2.59 3.66 -1.34
CA GLU A 191 3.81 2.93 -1.01
C GLU A 191 4.11 3.06 0.48
N GLY A 192 3.45 2.34 1.35
CA GLY A 192 3.67 2.40 2.81
C GLY A 192 5.15 2.72 3.16
N ARG A 193 5.41 3.86 3.79
CA ARG A 193 6.78 4.33 4.04
C ARG A 193 7.50 3.36 4.95
N HIS A 194 8.75 3.05 4.64
CA HIS A 194 9.57 2.23 5.53
C HIS A 194 9.59 2.76 6.97
N LYS A 195 9.59 4.08 7.17
CA LYS A 195 9.56 4.70 8.50
C LYS A 195 8.38 4.21 9.35
N ASP A 196 7.21 4.05 8.73
CA ASP A 196 5.99 3.66 9.45
C ASP A 196 6.04 2.19 9.88
N VAL A 197 6.67 1.34 9.08
CA VAL A 197 6.78 -0.12 9.33
C VAL A 197 8.05 -0.49 10.11
N CYS A 198 9.02 0.40 10.16
CA CYS A 198 10.38 0.09 10.66
C CYS A 198 10.37 -0.49 12.08
N GLY A 199 9.60 0.11 12.97
CA GLY A 199 9.54 -0.34 14.38
C GLY A 199 8.95 -1.74 14.52
N VAL A 200 7.80 -1.97 13.88
CA VAL A 200 7.13 -3.27 13.91
C VAL A 200 7.96 -4.34 13.22
N LEU A 201 8.59 -4.00 12.09
CA LEU A 201 9.45 -4.93 11.34
C LEU A 201 10.70 -5.33 12.15
N GLY A 202 11.27 -4.40 12.93
CA GLY A 202 12.37 -4.68 13.82
C GLY A 202 12.00 -5.64 14.96
N LYS A 203 10.85 -5.40 15.61
CA LYS A 203 10.32 -6.28 16.66
C LYS A 203 9.99 -7.68 16.09
N TRP A 204 9.33 -7.75 14.94
CA TRP A 204 9.03 -9.01 14.26
C TRP A 204 10.28 -9.83 13.99
N ARG A 205 11.29 -9.21 13.36
CA ARG A 205 12.56 -9.88 13.08
C ARG A 205 13.22 -10.40 14.35
N GLN A 206 13.24 -9.63 15.43
CA GLN A 206 13.89 -10.04 16.66
C GLN A 206 13.11 -11.14 17.37
N GLN A 207 11.84 -10.90 17.72
CA GLN A 207 11.08 -11.77 18.62
C GLN A 207 10.53 -13.00 17.90
N VAL A 208 9.99 -12.85 16.69
CA VAL A 208 9.38 -13.99 15.97
C VAL A 208 10.44 -14.78 15.19
N VAL A 209 11.27 -14.10 14.40
CA VAL A 209 12.19 -14.79 13.48
C VAL A 209 13.44 -15.29 14.17
N LYS A 210 14.04 -14.51 15.08
CA LYS A 210 15.29 -14.91 15.76
C LYS A 210 15.04 -15.68 17.05
N ASP A 211 14.13 -15.19 17.89
CA ASP A 211 13.89 -15.77 19.20
C ASP A 211 12.84 -16.88 19.15
N GLY A 212 12.18 -17.10 17.99
CA GLY A 212 11.20 -18.18 17.77
C GLY A 212 9.92 -18.02 18.58
N MET A 213 9.58 -16.79 19.01
CA MET A 213 8.37 -16.54 19.79
C MET A 213 7.13 -16.60 18.92
N SER A 214 5.98 -16.94 19.53
CA SER A 214 4.69 -16.86 18.82
C SER A 214 4.42 -15.42 18.34
N PRO A 215 3.87 -15.23 17.12
CA PRO A 215 3.40 -13.93 16.65
C PRO A 215 2.45 -13.20 17.60
N ASP A 216 1.74 -13.93 18.44
CA ASP A 216 0.76 -13.37 19.40
C ASP A 216 1.40 -12.43 20.43
N VAL A 217 2.69 -12.61 20.75
CA VAL A 217 3.41 -11.69 21.66
C VAL A 217 3.42 -10.25 21.13
N LEU A 218 3.29 -10.08 19.81
CA LEU A 218 3.26 -8.77 19.17
C LEU A 218 1.84 -8.31 18.82
N ARG A 219 0.77 -9.04 19.18
CA ARG A 219 -0.60 -8.73 18.80
C ARG A 219 -0.98 -7.27 19.05
N ALA A 220 -0.70 -6.77 20.23
CA ALA A 220 -1.02 -5.38 20.59
C ALA A 220 -0.25 -4.36 19.76
N ASP A 221 1.04 -4.60 19.50
CA ASP A 221 1.88 -3.73 18.66
C ASP A 221 1.42 -3.75 17.19
N LEU A 222 1.04 -4.93 16.69
CA LEU A 222 0.55 -5.11 15.32
C LEU A 222 -0.78 -4.38 15.11
N LEU A 223 -1.71 -4.52 16.04
CA LEU A 223 -3.00 -3.79 15.99
C LEU A 223 -2.79 -2.28 16.14
N ALA A 224 -1.90 -1.83 17.02
CA ALA A 224 -1.57 -0.40 17.17
C ALA A 224 -0.97 0.18 15.87
N PHE A 225 -0.17 -0.61 15.14
CA PHE A 225 0.36 -0.22 13.83
C PHE A 225 -0.75 -0.09 12.76
N LEU A 226 -1.70 -1.02 12.71
CA LEU A 226 -2.79 -0.98 11.73
C LEU A 226 -3.75 0.21 11.95
N ARG A 227 -3.90 0.70 13.19
CA ARG A 227 -4.75 1.87 13.55
C ARG A 227 -4.23 3.20 12.99
N GLN A 228 -2.94 3.31 12.72
CA GLN A 228 -2.30 4.52 12.14
C GLN A 228 -2.73 4.75 10.68
#